data_731e46a84cf40fc723d05e22543b0fd3
#
_entry.id   731e46a84cf40fc723d05e22543b0fd3
#
_cell.length_a   1.000
_cell.length_b   1.000
_cell.length_c   1.000
_cell.angle_alpha   90.00
_cell.angle_beta   90.00
_cell.angle_gamma   90.00
#
_symmetry.space_group_name_H-M   'P 1'
#
loop_
_entity.id
_entity.type
_entity.pdbx_description
1 polymer ?
#
loop_
_entity_poly.entity_id
_entity_poly.type
_entity_poly.pdbx_seq_one_letter_code
_entity_poly.pdbx_strand_id
1 'polypeptide(L)'
;KIATSEGNRLLSMEKILKEKLIGQDDAIERVTKAIRRNRAGLKDPEKPIGTFLFLGPTGVGKTHLAKTLSEFMFDTPDALIRIDMSEYMEKFSVSRLIGAPPGYIGFEEGGQLSERVRKRPYCVVLLDEIEKAHPDIFNLLLQILDEGRLTDSSGRYIDFRNTIIIMTSNIGSRDVSHFGEGLGYKKADAQGRSELHKALIDKAIQKSFTPEF
;
A
#
# COMPACT_ATOMS: atom_id res chain seq x y z
N LYS A 1 -10.35 1.17 30.63
CA LYS A 1 -10.11 -0.27 30.41
C LYS A 1 -9.92 -0.63 28.91
N ILE A 2 -10.72 -0.05 27.99
CA ILE A 2 -10.62 -0.34 26.54
C ILE A 2 -9.31 0.22 25.95
N ALA A 3 -8.95 1.46 26.27
CA ALA A 3 -7.71 2.09 25.80
C ALA A 3 -6.44 1.36 26.29
N THR A 4 -6.46 0.76 27.49
CA THR A 4 -5.33 0.00 28.04
C THR A 4 -5.15 -1.33 27.31
N SER A 5 -6.24 -1.98 26.89
CA SER A 5 -6.19 -3.24 26.14
C SER A 5 -5.72 -3.02 24.68
N GLU A 6 -6.15 -1.93 24.06
CA GLU A 6 -5.70 -1.56 22.71
C GLU A 6 -4.21 -1.18 22.70
N GLY A 7 -3.75 -0.43 23.72
CA GLY A 7 -2.34 -0.10 23.88
C GLY A 7 -1.46 -1.34 24.02
N ASN A 8 -1.86 -2.29 24.85
CA ASN A 8 -1.14 -3.56 25.02
C ASN A 8 -1.14 -4.40 23.73
N ARG A 9 -2.25 -4.40 22.99
CA ARG A 9 -2.35 -5.08 21.70
C ARG A 9 -1.40 -4.47 20.68
N LEU A 10 -1.31 -3.15 20.59
CA LEU A 10 -0.37 -2.47 19.70
C LEU A 10 1.10 -2.70 20.11
N LEU A 11 1.40 -2.84 21.39
CA LEU A 11 2.74 -3.20 21.85
C LEU A 11 3.14 -4.62 21.42
N SER A 12 2.21 -5.58 21.44
CA SER A 12 2.45 -6.94 21.00
C SER A 12 2.38 -7.15 19.48
N MET A 13 1.95 -6.15 18.72
CA MET A 13 1.71 -6.22 17.27
C MET A 13 2.91 -6.76 16.51
N GLU A 14 4.08 -6.22 16.74
CA GLU A 14 5.31 -6.61 16.05
C GLU A 14 5.64 -8.09 16.25
N LYS A 15 5.54 -8.56 17.49
CA LYS A 15 5.79 -9.96 17.83
C LYS A 15 4.79 -10.89 17.12
N ILE A 16 3.49 -10.56 17.19
CA ILE A 16 2.42 -11.35 16.56
C ILE A 16 2.59 -11.41 15.05
N LEU A 17 2.95 -10.28 14.42
CA LEU A 17 3.18 -10.25 12.97
C LEU A 17 4.43 -11.05 12.58
N LYS A 18 5.53 -10.97 13.33
CA LYS A 18 6.75 -11.75 13.09
C LYS A 18 6.52 -13.26 13.25
N GLU A 19 5.65 -13.69 14.16
CA GLU A 19 5.27 -15.11 14.31
C GLU A 19 4.51 -15.65 13.10
N LYS A 20 3.69 -14.81 12.44
CA LYS A 20 2.89 -15.20 11.28
C LYS A 20 3.60 -15.00 9.94
N LEU A 21 4.63 -14.16 9.88
CA LEU A 21 5.29 -13.72 8.66
C LEU A 21 6.81 -13.90 8.79
N ILE A 22 7.33 -14.90 8.12
CA ILE A 22 8.76 -15.22 8.16
C ILE A 22 9.51 -14.41 7.10
N GLY A 23 10.64 -13.80 7.48
CA GLY A 23 11.55 -13.14 6.54
C GLY A 23 11.15 -11.72 6.11
N GLN A 24 10.22 -11.06 6.84
CA GLN A 24 9.75 -9.69 6.56
C GLN A 24 9.96 -8.75 7.77
N ASP A 25 10.96 -9.01 8.60
CA ASP A 25 11.16 -8.32 9.89
C ASP A 25 11.25 -6.81 9.77
N ASP A 26 12.02 -6.29 8.80
CA ASP A 26 12.18 -4.85 8.56
C ASP A 26 10.86 -4.18 8.13
N ALA A 27 10.09 -4.84 7.27
CA ALA A 27 8.80 -4.34 6.83
C ALA A 27 7.80 -4.30 8.00
N ILE A 28 7.77 -5.35 8.82
CA ILE A 28 6.92 -5.45 10.01
C ILE A 28 7.25 -4.35 11.00
N GLU A 29 8.53 -4.13 11.28
CA GLU A 29 8.98 -3.11 12.22
C GLU A 29 8.56 -1.70 11.77
N ARG A 30 8.78 -1.37 10.49
CA ARG A 30 8.39 -0.07 9.91
C ARG A 30 6.89 0.15 9.95
N VAL A 31 6.10 -0.85 9.56
CA VAL A 31 4.63 -0.80 9.59
C VAL A 31 4.13 -0.61 11.03
N THR A 32 4.62 -1.41 11.95
CA THR A 32 4.22 -1.34 13.36
C THR A 32 4.55 0.02 13.98
N LYS A 33 5.75 0.53 13.73
CA LYS A 33 6.18 1.85 14.21
C LYS A 33 5.29 2.97 13.68
N ALA A 34 4.95 2.95 12.39
CA ALA A 34 4.09 3.95 11.78
C ALA A 34 2.66 3.92 12.36
N ILE A 35 2.09 2.73 12.53
CA ILE A 35 0.76 2.56 13.13
C ILE A 35 0.74 3.02 14.59
N ARG A 36 1.75 2.65 15.38
CA ARG A 36 1.88 3.12 16.77
C ARG A 36 1.96 4.64 16.86
N ARG A 37 2.73 5.27 15.98
CA ARG A 37 2.83 6.75 15.93
C ARG A 37 1.49 7.41 15.58
N ASN A 38 0.76 6.86 14.62
CA ASN A 38 -0.58 7.37 14.28
C ASN A 38 -1.52 7.27 15.49
N ARG A 39 -1.59 6.11 16.14
CA ARG A 39 -2.45 5.88 17.30
C ARG A 39 -2.07 6.70 18.53
N ALA A 40 -0.81 7.10 18.64
CA ALA A 40 -0.34 8.03 19.68
C ALA A 40 -0.66 9.51 19.37
N GLY A 41 -1.37 9.80 18.28
CA GLY A 41 -1.71 11.18 17.88
C GLY A 41 -0.52 11.99 17.35
N LEU A 42 0.57 11.32 16.98
CA LEU A 42 1.79 11.96 16.49
C LEU A 42 1.81 12.13 14.95
N LYS A 43 0.69 11.87 14.29
CA LYS A 43 0.53 11.99 12.85
C LYS A 43 -0.69 12.86 12.54
N ASP A 44 -0.68 13.47 11.36
CA ASP A 44 -1.78 14.27 10.83
C ASP A 44 -3.09 13.43 10.82
N PRO A 45 -4.15 13.86 11.55
CA PRO A 45 -5.40 13.13 11.62
C PRO A 45 -6.18 13.11 10.30
N GLU A 46 -5.87 14.02 9.37
CA GLU A 46 -6.52 14.09 8.06
C GLU A 46 -5.96 13.06 7.06
N LYS A 47 -4.87 12.37 7.39
CA LYS A 47 -4.23 11.36 6.52
C LYS A 47 -4.59 9.93 6.92
N PRO A 48 -4.47 8.94 6.01
CA PRO A 48 -4.63 7.52 6.33
C PRO A 48 -3.78 7.08 7.53
N ILE A 49 -4.19 6.05 8.27
CA ILE A 49 -3.46 5.50 9.43
C ILE A 49 -2.00 5.22 9.08
N GLY A 50 -1.76 4.65 7.91
CA GLY A 50 -0.44 4.37 7.38
C GLY A 50 -0.47 4.21 5.87
N THR A 51 0.63 4.60 5.23
CA THR A 51 0.84 4.42 3.79
C THR A 51 2.19 3.77 3.60
N PHE A 52 2.23 2.67 2.85
CA PHE A 52 3.43 1.85 2.66
C PHE A 52 3.58 1.45 1.20
N LEU A 53 4.79 1.58 0.69
CA LEU A 53 5.18 1.04 -0.60
C LEU A 53 6.15 -0.14 -0.37
N PHE A 54 5.73 -1.34 -0.78
CA PHE A 54 6.53 -2.56 -0.69
C PHE A 54 7.14 -2.89 -2.04
N LEU A 55 8.45 -2.84 -2.09
CA LEU A 55 9.23 -3.15 -3.27
C LEU A 55 9.78 -4.57 -3.20
N GLY A 56 9.85 -5.24 -4.35
CA GLY A 56 10.43 -6.57 -4.44
C GLY A 56 9.68 -7.51 -5.37
N PRO A 57 10.25 -8.69 -5.65
CA PRO A 57 9.64 -9.66 -6.56
C PRO A 57 8.28 -10.16 -6.06
N THR A 58 7.49 -10.73 -6.97
CA THR A 58 6.25 -11.41 -6.62
C THR A 58 6.52 -12.64 -5.75
N GLY A 59 5.55 -13.00 -4.90
CA GLY A 59 5.65 -14.22 -4.09
C GLY A 59 6.39 -14.10 -2.76
N VAL A 60 6.97 -12.93 -2.42
CA VAL A 60 7.70 -12.73 -1.14
C VAL A 60 6.78 -12.46 0.06
N GLY A 61 5.47 -12.65 -0.06
CA GLY A 61 4.53 -12.53 1.07
C GLY A 61 3.90 -11.14 1.26
N LYS A 62 4.03 -10.21 0.30
CA LYS A 62 3.44 -8.86 0.39
C LYS A 62 1.93 -8.89 0.65
N THR A 63 1.20 -9.70 -0.11
CA THR A 63 -0.26 -9.89 0.07
C THR A 63 -0.59 -10.57 1.41
N HIS A 64 0.26 -11.50 1.84
CA HIS A 64 0.08 -12.18 3.13
C HIS A 64 0.25 -11.21 4.30
N LEU A 65 1.23 -10.31 4.23
CA LEU A 65 1.40 -9.24 5.21
C LEU A 65 0.15 -8.34 5.28
N ALA A 66 -0.40 -7.91 4.14
CA ALA A 66 -1.60 -7.08 4.10
C ALA A 66 -2.81 -7.79 4.73
N LYS A 67 -2.98 -9.09 4.46
CA LYS A 67 -4.05 -9.92 5.06
C LYS A 67 -3.88 -10.06 6.57
N THR A 68 -2.68 -10.40 7.03
CA THR A 68 -2.39 -10.55 8.46
C THR A 68 -2.57 -9.23 9.21
N LEU A 69 -2.16 -8.11 8.58
CA LEU A 69 -2.37 -6.78 9.14
C LEU A 69 -3.87 -6.44 9.25
N SER A 70 -4.67 -6.79 8.24
CA SER A 70 -6.12 -6.61 8.25
C SER A 70 -6.78 -7.38 9.40
N GLU A 71 -6.42 -8.64 9.58
CA GLU A 71 -6.89 -9.47 10.70
C GLU A 71 -6.50 -8.86 12.06
N PHE A 72 -5.26 -8.40 12.17
CA PHE A 72 -4.77 -7.82 13.42
C PHE A 72 -5.44 -6.49 13.77
N MET A 73 -5.56 -5.58 12.79
CA MET A 73 -6.04 -4.22 13.02
C MET A 73 -7.57 -4.13 13.14
N PHE A 74 -8.28 -4.94 12.37
CA PHE A 74 -9.74 -4.82 12.20
C PHE A 74 -10.51 -6.09 12.54
N ASP A 75 -9.87 -7.07 13.15
CA ASP A 75 -10.44 -8.34 13.65
C ASP A 75 -11.14 -9.20 12.59
N THR A 76 -10.88 -8.94 11.30
CA THR A 76 -11.44 -9.70 10.19
C THR A 76 -10.55 -9.67 8.96
N PRO A 77 -10.32 -10.81 8.30
CA PRO A 77 -9.60 -10.84 7.02
C PRO A 77 -10.38 -10.14 5.90
N ASP A 78 -11.70 -10.01 6.04
CA ASP A 78 -12.57 -9.32 5.07
C ASP A 78 -12.39 -7.81 5.06
N ALA A 79 -11.67 -7.25 6.04
CA ALA A 79 -11.28 -5.84 6.02
C ALA A 79 -10.12 -5.57 5.04
N LEU A 80 -9.71 -6.54 4.21
CA LEU A 80 -8.77 -6.36 3.12
C LEU A 80 -9.50 -6.06 1.81
N ILE A 81 -9.27 -4.88 1.25
CA ILE A 81 -9.69 -4.50 -0.10
C ILE A 81 -8.47 -4.63 -1.01
N ARG A 82 -8.45 -5.65 -1.85
CA ARG A 82 -7.38 -5.86 -2.82
C ARG A 82 -7.81 -5.41 -4.21
N ILE A 83 -6.93 -4.66 -4.86
CA ILE A 83 -7.09 -4.18 -6.24
C ILE A 83 -5.76 -4.43 -6.97
N ASP A 84 -5.82 -5.15 -8.08
CA ASP A 84 -4.68 -5.39 -8.96
C ASP A 84 -4.62 -4.28 -10.01
N MET A 85 -3.57 -3.47 -9.99
CA MET A 85 -3.41 -2.33 -10.90
C MET A 85 -3.12 -2.77 -12.33
N SER A 86 -2.77 -4.01 -12.60
CA SER A 86 -2.66 -4.55 -13.96
C SER A 86 -3.99 -4.55 -14.71
N GLU A 87 -5.12 -4.53 -13.99
CA GLU A 87 -6.46 -4.40 -14.58
C GLU A 87 -6.86 -2.94 -14.86
N TYR A 88 -6.01 -1.97 -14.48
CA TYR A 88 -6.29 -0.54 -14.50
C TYR A 88 -5.24 0.24 -15.31
N MET A 89 -4.76 -0.34 -16.40
CA MET A 89 -3.75 0.25 -17.29
C MET A 89 -4.35 1.28 -18.26
N GLU A 90 -5.63 1.12 -18.57
CA GLU A 90 -6.31 1.97 -19.58
C GLU A 90 -6.98 3.17 -18.92
N LYS A 91 -7.14 4.25 -19.69
CA LYS A 91 -7.76 5.51 -19.22
C LYS A 91 -9.17 5.30 -18.63
N PHE A 92 -9.95 4.40 -19.21
CA PHE A 92 -11.30 4.09 -18.71
C PHE A 92 -11.31 3.40 -17.35
N SER A 93 -10.18 2.91 -16.90
CA SER A 93 -10.04 2.22 -15.62
C SER A 93 -10.30 3.11 -14.42
N VAL A 94 -10.11 4.42 -14.54
CA VAL A 94 -10.43 5.40 -13.48
C VAL A 94 -11.90 5.31 -13.08
N SER A 95 -12.81 5.27 -14.05
CA SER A 95 -14.25 5.16 -13.76
C SER A 95 -14.62 3.81 -13.11
N ARG A 96 -13.86 2.75 -13.34
CA ARG A 96 -14.05 1.48 -12.61
C ARG A 96 -13.66 1.60 -11.13
N LEU A 97 -12.69 2.45 -10.79
CA LEU A 97 -12.26 2.65 -9.39
C LEU A 97 -13.21 3.55 -8.60
N ILE A 98 -13.63 4.66 -9.20
CA ILE A 98 -14.41 5.71 -8.50
C ILE A 98 -15.87 5.79 -8.91
N GLY A 99 -16.29 4.97 -9.89
CA GLY A 99 -17.62 4.96 -10.48
C GLY A 99 -17.68 5.69 -11.82
N ALA A 100 -18.68 5.35 -12.63
CA ALA A 100 -18.99 6.06 -13.86
C ALA A 100 -19.79 7.34 -13.56
N PRO A 101 -19.65 8.41 -14.38
CA PRO A 101 -20.49 9.60 -14.24
C PRO A 101 -21.98 9.28 -14.49
N PRO A 102 -22.90 10.10 -13.96
CA PRO A 102 -24.34 9.95 -14.22
C PRO A 102 -24.64 9.86 -15.72
N GLY A 103 -25.46 8.89 -16.09
CA GLY A 103 -25.85 8.65 -17.48
C GLY A 103 -24.92 7.74 -18.29
N TYR A 104 -23.83 7.26 -17.71
CA TYR A 104 -22.94 6.28 -18.32
C TYR A 104 -23.20 4.86 -17.80
N ILE A 105 -22.88 3.85 -18.62
CA ILE A 105 -22.99 2.43 -18.25
C ILE A 105 -22.10 2.18 -17.03
N GLY A 106 -22.64 1.48 -16.01
CA GLY A 106 -21.92 1.18 -14.75
C GLY A 106 -22.07 2.24 -13.65
N PHE A 107 -22.87 3.29 -13.87
CA PHE A 107 -23.12 4.31 -12.84
C PHE A 107 -23.74 3.70 -11.56
N GLU A 108 -24.71 2.82 -11.71
CA GLU A 108 -25.41 2.18 -10.57
C GLU A 108 -24.53 1.24 -9.77
N GLU A 109 -23.51 0.63 -10.41
CA GLU A 109 -22.59 -0.30 -9.76
C GLU A 109 -21.63 0.41 -8.81
N GLY A 110 -21.38 1.71 -9.03
CA GLY A 110 -20.40 2.49 -8.29
C GLY A 110 -18.95 2.06 -8.57
N GLY A 111 -17.99 2.72 -7.93
CA GLY A 111 -16.58 2.41 -8.10
C GLY A 111 -16.12 1.26 -7.21
N GLN A 112 -15.25 0.41 -7.75
CA GLN A 112 -14.72 -0.75 -7.02
C GLN A 112 -13.94 -0.37 -5.77
N LEU A 113 -13.21 0.74 -5.78
CA LEU A 113 -12.52 1.25 -4.60
C LEU A 113 -13.45 2.07 -3.73
N SER A 114 -14.13 3.08 -4.31
CA SER A 114 -14.97 4.02 -3.57
C SER A 114 -16.09 3.33 -2.80
N GLU A 115 -16.83 2.41 -3.42
CA GLU A 115 -17.94 1.71 -2.77
C GLU A 115 -17.48 0.72 -1.69
N ARG A 116 -16.34 0.03 -1.91
CA ARG A 116 -15.80 -0.90 -0.91
C ARG A 116 -15.34 -0.16 0.34
N VAL A 117 -14.61 0.96 0.18
CA VAL A 117 -14.15 1.77 1.32
C VAL A 117 -15.33 2.45 2.00
N ARG A 118 -16.32 2.96 1.26
CA ARG A 118 -17.54 3.53 1.83
C ARG A 118 -18.29 2.54 2.73
N LYS A 119 -18.39 1.28 2.29
CA LYS A 119 -19.04 0.20 3.08
C LYS A 119 -18.19 -0.24 4.26
N ARG A 120 -16.86 -0.15 4.17
CA ARG A 120 -15.90 -0.55 5.21
C ARG A 120 -14.81 0.51 5.37
N PRO A 121 -15.09 1.60 6.09
CA PRO A 121 -14.11 2.69 6.25
C PRO A 121 -12.89 2.28 7.10
N TYR A 122 -12.99 1.22 7.90
CA TYR A 122 -11.90 0.63 8.66
C TYR A 122 -11.37 -0.60 7.91
N CYS A 123 -10.36 -0.40 7.07
CA CYS A 123 -9.84 -1.46 6.20
C CYS A 123 -8.37 -1.25 5.83
N VAL A 124 -7.77 -2.32 5.31
CA VAL A 124 -6.51 -2.28 4.58
C VAL A 124 -6.82 -2.26 3.08
N VAL A 125 -6.31 -1.26 2.37
CA VAL A 125 -6.39 -1.18 0.91
C VAL A 125 -5.04 -1.62 0.35
N LEU A 126 -5.03 -2.72 -0.39
CA LEU A 126 -3.86 -3.25 -1.07
C LEU A 126 -3.98 -2.97 -2.57
N LEU A 127 -3.05 -2.18 -3.09
CA LEU A 127 -2.91 -1.86 -4.51
C LEU A 127 -1.70 -2.62 -5.05
N ASP A 128 -1.95 -3.75 -5.70
CA ASP A 128 -0.88 -4.59 -6.26
C ASP A 128 -0.39 -4.03 -7.60
N GLU A 129 0.93 -4.11 -7.83
CA GLU A 129 1.61 -3.72 -9.09
C GLU A 129 1.32 -2.26 -9.50
N ILE A 130 1.51 -1.34 -8.55
CA ILE A 130 1.16 0.08 -8.71
C ILE A 130 1.80 0.72 -9.96
N GLU A 131 2.96 0.28 -10.38
CA GLU A 131 3.67 0.75 -11.59
C GLU A 131 2.90 0.51 -12.89
N LYS A 132 1.91 -0.38 -12.89
CA LYS A 132 1.09 -0.68 -14.07
C LYS A 132 -0.14 0.22 -14.18
N ALA A 133 -0.47 0.96 -13.12
CA ALA A 133 -1.64 1.83 -13.11
C ALA A 133 -1.54 2.94 -14.16
N HIS A 134 -2.67 3.31 -14.77
CA HIS A 134 -2.74 4.49 -15.63
C HIS A 134 -2.35 5.76 -14.84
N PRO A 135 -1.64 6.73 -15.42
CA PRO A 135 -1.21 7.96 -14.74
C PRO A 135 -2.31 8.71 -14.00
N ASP A 136 -3.53 8.74 -14.52
CA ASP A 136 -4.66 9.40 -13.86
C ASP A 136 -5.01 8.77 -12.50
N ILE A 137 -4.69 7.49 -12.30
CA ILE A 137 -4.88 6.80 -11.01
C ILE A 137 -3.90 7.33 -9.96
N PHE A 138 -2.67 7.69 -10.35
CA PHE A 138 -1.72 8.31 -9.43
C PHE A 138 -2.24 9.62 -8.86
N ASN A 139 -2.95 10.43 -9.67
CA ASN A 139 -3.57 11.67 -9.20
C ASN A 139 -4.67 11.40 -8.15
N LEU A 140 -5.46 10.34 -8.33
CA LEU A 140 -6.44 9.92 -7.32
C LEU A 140 -5.76 9.46 -6.03
N LEU A 141 -4.67 8.70 -6.14
CA LEU A 141 -3.92 8.23 -4.98
C LEU A 141 -3.28 9.39 -4.24
N LEU A 142 -2.71 10.39 -4.91
CA LEU A 142 -2.19 11.60 -4.29
C LEU A 142 -3.27 12.29 -3.44
N GLN A 143 -4.49 12.42 -3.95
CA GLN A 143 -5.60 12.98 -3.18
C GLN A 143 -5.88 12.18 -1.90
N ILE A 144 -5.89 10.84 -1.99
CA ILE A 144 -6.08 9.97 -0.82
C ILE A 144 -4.94 10.14 0.19
N LEU A 145 -3.69 10.19 -0.28
CA LEU A 145 -2.51 10.25 0.57
C LEU A 145 -2.35 11.59 1.28
N ASP A 146 -2.75 12.68 0.63
CA ASP A 146 -2.60 14.05 1.15
C ASP A 146 -3.81 14.50 1.95
N GLU A 147 -5.02 14.24 1.45
CA GLU A 147 -6.27 14.73 2.03
C GLU A 147 -7.04 13.64 2.81
N GLY A 148 -6.60 12.38 2.78
CA GLY A 148 -7.30 11.26 3.43
C GLY A 148 -8.71 11.01 2.91
N ARG A 149 -9.03 11.50 1.71
CA ARG A 149 -10.35 11.38 1.09
C ARG A 149 -10.23 11.26 -0.42
N LEU A 150 -11.28 10.75 -1.03
CA LEU A 150 -11.43 10.65 -2.47
C LEU A 150 -12.83 11.16 -2.85
N THR A 151 -12.92 11.96 -3.90
CA THR A 151 -14.22 12.33 -4.49
C THR A 151 -14.58 11.31 -5.56
N ASP A 152 -15.72 10.63 -5.39
CA ASP A 152 -16.21 9.71 -6.41
C ASP A 152 -16.91 10.45 -7.58
N SER A 153 -17.29 9.70 -8.60
CA SER A 153 -17.95 10.27 -9.79
C SER A 153 -19.34 10.87 -9.52
N SER A 154 -19.93 10.59 -8.39
CA SER A 154 -21.21 11.20 -7.93
C SER A 154 -20.99 12.44 -7.06
N GLY A 155 -19.74 12.88 -6.88
CA GLY A 155 -19.38 14.02 -6.04
C GLY A 155 -19.39 13.72 -4.55
N ARG A 156 -19.46 12.42 -4.13
CA ARG A 156 -19.43 12.04 -2.73
C ARG A 156 -18.00 11.96 -2.24
N TYR A 157 -17.75 12.42 -1.01
CA TYR A 157 -16.47 12.25 -0.33
C TYR A 157 -16.40 10.87 0.33
N ILE A 158 -15.39 10.10 -0.05
CA ILE A 158 -15.07 8.80 0.54
C ILE A 158 -13.92 8.99 1.50
N ASP A 159 -14.12 8.64 2.77
CA ASP A 159 -13.16 8.82 3.86
C ASP A 159 -12.14 7.69 3.91
N PHE A 160 -10.85 8.02 3.81
CA PHE A 160 -9.72 7.08 3.90
C PHE A 160 -8.87 7.28 5.17
N ARG A 161 -9.24 8.18 6.07
CA ARG A 161 -8.46 8.48 7.29
C ARG A 161 -8.31 7.28 8.23
N ASN A 162 -9.26 6.36 8.20
CA ASN A 162 -9.24 5.15 9.00
C ASN A 162 -8.73 3.92 8.23
N THR A 163 -8.10 4.12 7.08
CA THR A 163 -7.54 3.05 6.26
C THR A 163 -6.04 2.94 6.42
N ILE A 164 -5.51 1.77 6.09
CA ILE A 164 -4.08 1.54 5.87
C ILE A 164 -3.91 1.27 4.39
N ILE A 165 -3.09 2.07 3.72
CA ILE A 165 -2.81 1.93 2.28
C ILE A 165 -1.50 1.16 2.11
N ILE A 166 -1.54 0.06 1.39
CA ILE A 166 -0.37 -0.73 1.01
C ILE A 166 -0.31 -0.77 -0.51
N MET A 167 0.77 -0.30 -1.06
CA MET A 167 1.09 -0.40 -2.48
C MET A 167 2.21 -1.41 -2.65
N THR A 168 2.15 -2.24 -3.68
CA THR A 168 3.24 -3.14 -4.04
C THR A 168 3.79 -2.81 -5.41
N SER A 169 5.08 -3.01 -5.60
CA SER A 169 5.72 -2.83 -6.89
C SER A 169 6.84 -3.86 -7.10
N ASN A 170 7.00 -4.26 -8.34
CA ASN A 170 8.10 -5.11 -8.79
C ASN A 170 9.27 -4.30 -9.40
N ILE A 171 9.19 -2.98 -9.34
CA ILE A 171 10.23 -2.08 -9.85
C ILE A 171 11.56 -2.38 -9.15
N GLY A 172 12.64 -2.38 -9.92
CA GLY A 172 13.99 -2.66 -9.44
C GLY A 172 14.32 -4.14 -9.24
N SER A 173 13.33 -5.05 -9.18
CA SER A 173 13.61 -6.48 -8.99
C SER A 173 14.34 -7.12 -10.17
N ARG A 174 14.05 -6.67 -11.39
CA ARG A 174 14.75 -7.14 -12.61
C ARG A 174 16.17 -6.58 -12.70
N ASP A 175 16.35 -5.31 -12.36
CA ASP A 175 17.67 -4.67 -12.39
C ASP A 175 18.59 -5.29 -11.35
N VAL A 176 18.08 -5.63 -10.19
CA VAL A 176 18.83 -6.34 -9.13
C VAL A 176 19.19 -7.77 -9.55
N SER A 177 18.31 -8.52 -10.23
CA SER A 177 18.59 -9.89 -10.69
C SER A 177 19.65 -9.92 -11.81
N HIS A 178 19.57 -8.99 -12.75
CA HIS A 178 20.58 -8.87 -13.83
C HIS A 178 21.98 -8.47 -13.34
N PHE A 179 22.07 -7.70 -12.25
CA PHE A 179 23.37 -7.37 -11.64
C PHE A 179 23.98 -8.54 -10.85
N GLY A 180 23.16 -9.50 -10.40
CA GLY A 180 23.63 -10.71 -9.71
C GLY A 180 24.25 -11.76 -10.63
N GLU A 181 23.91 -11.77 -11.91
CA GLU A 181 24.32 -12.81 -12.89
C GLU A 181 25.40 -12.38 -13.88
N GLY A 182 25.75 -11.09 -13.96
CA GLY A 182 26.65 -10.56 -14.99
C GLY A 182 27.89 -9.86 -14.46
N LEU A 183 29.05 -10.39 -14.81
CA LEU A 183 30.41 -9.85 -14.72
C LEU A 183 31.07 -9.90 -13.33
N GLY A 184 31.89 -10.91 -13.13
CA GLY A 184 33.16 -10.97 -12.38
C GLY A 184 33.55 -9.91 -11.40
N TYR A 185 32.62 -9.33 -10.62
CA TYR A 185 32.96 -8.40 -9.57
C TYR A 185 33.39 -9.14 -8.31
N LYS A 186 34.61 -8.83 -7.85
CA LYS A 186 35.18 -9.24 -6.57
C LYS A 186 34.15 -9.11 -5.47
N LYS A 187 34.17 -10.08 -4.52
CA LYS A 187 33.37 -10.12 -3.29
C LYS A 187 33.24 -8.72 -2.66
N ALA A 188 32.19 -7.99 -3.01
CA ALA A 188 31.79 -6.82 -2.24
C ALA A 188 31.16 -7.34 -0.95
N ASP A 189 31.51 -6.74 0.17
CA ASP A 189 30.94 -7.03 1.48
C ASP A 189 29.42 -6.92 1.43
N ALA A 190 28.72 -7.70 2.27
CA ALA A 190 27.27 -7.75 2.30
C ALA A 190 26.62 -6.34 2.43
N GLN A 191 27.31 -5.42 3.09
CA GLN A 191 26.92 -4.02 3.26
C GLN A 191 26.97 -3.21 1.96
N GLY A 192 28.04 -3.33 1.19
CA GLY A 192 28.17 -2.63 -0.12
C GLY A 192 27.18 -3.13 -1.18
N ARG A 193 26.80 -4.41 -1.13
CA ARG A 193 25.71 -4.95 -1.98
C ARG A 193 24.34 -4.39 -1.61
N SER A 194 24.06 -4.24 -0.33
CA SER A 194 22.80 -3.68 0.15
C SER A 194 22.65 -2.21 -0.26
N GLU A 195 23.70 -1.41 -0.17
CA GLU A 195 23.68 0.00 -0.58
C GLU A 195 23.52 0.17 -2.10
N LEU A 196 24.19 -0.66 -2.90
CA LEU A 196 24.05 -0.66 -4.35
C LEU A 196 22.63 -1.06 -4.76
N HIS A 197 22.08 -2.11 -4.17
CA HIS A 197 20.68 -2.52 -4.41
C HIS A 197 19.69 -1.41 -4.07
N LYS A 198 19.89 -0.72 -2.95
CA LYS A 198 19.05 0.41 -2.55
C LYS A 198 19.13 1.55 -3.57
N ALA A 199 20.33 1.93 -4.01
CA ALA A 199 20.51 2.99 -5.00
C ALA A 199 19.87 2.65 -6.36
N LEU A 200 19.94 1.39 -6.80
CA LEU A 200 19.27 0.93 -8.03
C LEU A 200 17.74 0.99 -7.91
N ILE A 201 17.20 0.57 -6.77
CA ILE A 201 15.78 0.64 -6.49
C ILE A 201 15.31 2.11 -6.44
N ASP A 202 16.02 2.99 -5.73
CA ASP A 202 15.69 4.41 -5.64
C ASP A 202 15.69 5.07 -7.04
N LYS A 203 16.69 4.75 -7.89
CA LYS A 203 16.74 5.24 -9.26
C LYS A 203 15.57 4.71 -10.12
N ALA A 204 15.19 3.45 -9.93
CA ALA A 204 14.06 2.85 -10.64
C ALA A 204 12.72 3.47 -10.21
N ILE A 205 12.56 3.79 -8.92
CA ILE A 205 11.40 4.51 -8.39
C ILE A 205 11.30 5.90 -9.03
N GLN A 206 12.38 6.69 -8.98
CA GLN A 206 12.41 8.04 -9.56
C GLN A 206 12.11 8.06 -11.07
N LYS A 207 12.45 7.00 -11.78
CA LYS A 207 12.13 6.86 -13.21
C LYS A 207 10.68 6.49 -13.48
N SER A 208 10.03 5.79 -12.56
CA SER A 208 8.72 5.19 -12.77
C SER A 208 7.58 5.98 -12.14
N PHE A 209 7.88 6.80 -11.16
CA PHE A 209 6.88 7.63 -10.48
C PHE A 209 7.21 9.11 -10.66
N THR A 210 6.18 9.96 -10.65
CA THR A 210 6.36 11.41 -10.66
C THR A 210 6.93 11.89 -9.32
N PRO A 211 7.63 13.05 -9.28
CA PRO A 211 8.20 13.57 -8.03
C PRO A 211 7.16 13.82 -6.93
N GLU A 212 5.90 14.06 -7.31
CA GLU A 212 4.79 14.33 -6.39
C GLU A 212 4.31 13.04 -5.68
N PHE A 213 4.50 11.86 -6.30
CA PHE A 213 4.09 10.56 -5.76
C PHE A 213 5.18 9.95 -4.91
#